data_2668daaaee0b0cd0ff0a3272b4a9c0f3
#
_entry.id   2668daaaee0b0cd0ff0a3272b4a9c0f3
#
_cell.length_a   1.000
_cell.length_b   1.000
_cell.length_c   1.000
_cell.angle_alpha   90.00
_cell.angle_beta   90.00
_cell.angle_gamma   90.00
#
_symmetry.space_group_name_H-M   'P 1'
#
loop_
_entity.id
_entity.type
_entity.pdbx_description
1 polymer ?
#
loop_
_entity_poly.entity_id
_entity_poly.type
_entity_poly.pdbx_seq_one_letter_code
_entity_poly.pdbx_strand_id
1 'polypeptide(L)'
;MIQRFEVSKRVHSAYELRDGRVKSNGDYRAMDLYLRLGEVLAGRAEAGGYLPALNALLKCLDTLCSQRDMLDASQKARLAWLLEAEARLVEAARISQASAAAHIDPPALPGDLGAFPHVALLAADTMRSRGYAQALAAHGATLGRVVIVKMPGGAQRLGQSDAAPSSADWQDEYFVPDLDIPLEETCKALSDDVVTLQTGTINAPDVATALPADAFGFVIYSGFGGELVGREVLERSAPLLHMHAGWLPDYRGSTTTFYSWLRDGAYGASAIFLSAEIDQGVILGRKRYPPPHAGVDGDYLHDAVLRSDLLLSVMAHLAKTGALPAEVRQKANEGETYYIIHPVLKHIAILSGEDA
;
A
#
# COMPACT_ATOMS: atom_id res chain seq x y z
N MET A 1 5.40 22.75 -7.49
CA MET A 1 4.86 21.51 -8.09
C MET A 1 5.64 21.07 -9.33
N ILE A 2 5.89 21.93 -10.31
CA ILE A 2 6.65 21.63 -11.55
C ILE A 2 8.10 21.18 -11.28
N GLN A 3 8.81 21.78 -10.33
CA GLN A 3 10.18 21.37 -9.96
C GLN A 3 10.27 19.97 -9.32
N ARG A 4 9.24 19.52 -8.58
CA ARG A 4 9.18 18.15 -8.00
C ARG A 4 9.02 17.08 -9.08
N PHE A 5 8.25 17.38 -10.13
CA PHE A 5 8.01 16.46 -11.24
C PHE A 5 9.22 16.30 -12.17
N GLU A 6 9.99 17.37 -12.39
CA GLU A 6 11.19 17.32 -13.22
C GLU A 6 12.34 16.56 -12.56
N VAL A 7 12.52 16.69 -11.23
CA VAL A 7 13.50 15.88 -10.48
C VAL A 7 13.13 14.41 -10.53
N SER A 8 11.86 14.06 -10.38
CA SER A 8 11.39 12.67 -10.49
C SER A 8 11.59 12.09 -11.89
N LYS A 9 11.30 12.83 -12.96
CA LYS A 9 11.54 12.40 -14.36
C LYS A 9 13.02 12.24 -14.67
N ARG A 10 13.89 13.13 -14.18
CA ARG A 10 15.34 13.03 -14.38
C ARG A 10 15.96 11.86 -13.62
N VAL A 11 15.45 11.54 -12.45
CA VAL A 11 15.84 10.34 -11.69
C VAL A 11 15.35 9.09 -12.39
N HIS A 12 14.12 9.07 -12.93
CA HIS A 12 13.60 7.92 -13.69
C HIS A 12 14.37 7.67 -15.00
N SER A 13 14.75 8.71 -15.73
CA SER A 13 15.56 8.53 -16.95
C SER A 13 16.99 8.03 -16.66
N ALA A 14 17.52 8.28 -15.45
CA ALA A 14 18.77 7.66 -15.01
C ALA A 14 18.61 6.18 -14.62
N TYR A 15 17.39 5.72 -14.29
CA TYR A 15 17.10 4.30 -14.03
C TYR A 15 16.95 3.43 -15.29
N GLU A 16 16.77 4.02 -16.47
CA GLU A 16 16.76 3.28 -17.75
C GLU A 16 18.13 2.76 -18.19
N LEU A 17 19.20 3.05 -17.45
CA LEU A 17 20.54 2.48 -17.63
C LEU A 17 20.65 1.02 -17.09
N ARG A 18 19.63 0.21 -17.33
CA ARG A 18 19.46 -1.15 -16.77
C ARG A 18 20.35 -2.22 -17.38
N ASP A 19 21.10 -1.95 -18.44
CA ASP A 19 21.94 -2.95 -19.14
C ASP A 19 23.44 -2.74 -18.93
N GLY A 20 23.94 -2.80 -17.73
CA GLY A 20 25.30 -3.24 -17.38
C GLY A 20 26.51 -2.83 -18.24
N ARG A 21 26.40 -1.87 -19.17
CA ARG A 21 27.48 -1.36 -20.01
C ARG A 21 27.49 0.15 -20.04
N VAL A 22 28.11 0.69 -19.01
CA VAL A 22 28.29 2.13 -18.85
C VAL A 22 29.51 2.59 -19.65
N LYS A 23 29.35 3.58 -20.54
CA LYS A 23 30.45 4.17 -21.34
C LYS A 23 31.07 5.36 -20.61
N SER A 24 32.37 5.37 -20.48
CA SER A 24 33.24 6.07 -19.53
C SER A 24 33.10 7.59 -19.27
N ASN A 25 32.39 8.38 -20.09
CA ASN A 25 32.25 9.83 -19.85
C ASN A 25 30.86 10.28 -19.39
N GLY A 26 29.82 9.48 -19.61
CA GLY A 26 28.46 9.74 -19.10
C GLY A 26 28.33 9.43 -17.61
N ASP A 27 29.08 8.48 -17.14
CA ASP A 27 29.01 7.85 -15.83
C ASP A 27 29.51 8.75 -14.71
N TYR A 28 30.60 9.44 -14.94
CA TYR A 28 31.20 10.38 -13.99
C TYR A 28 30.25 11.53 -13.63
N ARG A 29 29.52 12.05 -14.62
CA ARG A 29 28.51 13.09 -14.41
C ARG A 29 27.27 12.54 -13.69
N ALA A 30 26.90 11.30 -13.96
CA ALA A 30 25.80 10.63 -13.27
C ALA A 30 26.12 10.42 -11.78
N MET A 31 27.32 9.94 -11.44
CA MET A 31 27.73 9.78 -10.04
C MET A 31 27.79 11.09 -9.27
N ASP A 32 28.27 12.16 -9.87
CA ASP A 32 28.26 13.50 -9.24
C ASP A 32 26.82 13.99 -9.00
N LEU A 33 25.90 13.71 -9.91
CA LEU A 33 24.47 14.02 -9.73
C LEU A 33 23.87 13.24 -8.57
N TYR A 34 24.16 11.93 -8.44
CA TYR A 34 23.71 11.13 -7.30
C TYR A 34 24.29 11.60 -5.97
N LEU A 35 25.57 11.99 -5.93
CA LEU A 35 26.18 12.58 -4.73
C LEU A 35 25.50 13.88 -4.31
N ARG A 36 25.23 14.79 -5.25
CA ARG A 36 24.50 16.04 -4.99
C ARG A 36 23.06 15.79 -4.54
N LEU A 37 22.39 14.84 -5.17
CA LEU A 37 21.04 14.42 -4.75
C LEU A 37 21.06 13.89 -3.32
N GLY A 38 22.02 13.02 -2.98
CA GLY A 38 22.19 12.49 -1.63
C GLY A 38 22.41 13.58 -0.59
N GLU A 39 23.27 14.58 -0.86
CA GLU A 39 23.53 15.73 0.01
C GLU A 39 22.25 16.55 0.28
N VAL A 40 21.45 16.80 -0.76
CA VAL A 40 20.16 17.52 -0.62
C VAL A 40 19.15 16.71 0.19
N LEU A 41 19.11 15.38 -0.03
CA LEU A 41 18.20 14.48 0.69
C LEU A 41 18.59 14.33 2.16
N ALA A 42 19.89 14.23 2.48
CA ALA A 42 20.40 14.20 3.84
C ALA A 42 19.99 15.49 4.59
N GLY A 43 20.24 16.65 4.04
CA GLY A 43 19.83 17.93 4.65
C GLY A 43 18.31 18.07 4.85
N ARG A 44 17.51 17.52 3.95
CA ARG A 44 16.04 17.48 4.12
C ARG A 44 15.60 16.53 5.20
N ALA A 45 16.24 15.36 5.32
CA ALA A 45 15.92 14.40 6.36
C ALA A 45 16.32 14.93 7.74
N GLU A 46 17.46 15.63 7.88
CA GLU A 46 17.90 16.26 9.13
C GLU A 46 16.96 17.37 9.59
N ALA A 47 16.38 18.14 8.67
CA ALA A 47 15.55 19.33 8.98
C ALA A 47 14.20 19.01 9.65
N GLY A 48 13.85 17.74 9.90
CA GLY A 48 12.57 17.41 10.55
C GLY A 48 12.22 15.92 10.59
N GLY A 49 13.20 15.02 10.50
CA GLY A 49 12.93 13.58 10.50
C GLY A 49 12.06 13.16 9.29
N TYR A 50 12.26 13.79 8.13
CA TYR A 50 11.43 13.60 6.96
C TYR A 50 11.70 12.24 6.30
N LEU A 51 10.93 11.22 6.70
CA LEU A 51 11.08 9.83 6.23
C LEU A 51 11.11 9.66 4.71
N PRO A 52 10.30 10.38 3.89
CA PRO A 52 10.43 10.29 2.43
C PRO A 52 11.80 10.70 1.90
N ALA A 53 12.45 11.71 2.50
CA ALA A 53 13.80 12.10 2.12
C ALA A 53 14.84 11.07 2.56
N LEU A 54 14.72 10.50 3.76
CA LEU A 54 15.58 9.41 4.23
C LEU A 54 15.43 8.17 3.34
N ASN A 55 14.21 7.77 2.99
CA ASN A 55 13.96 6.67 2.07
C ASN A 55 14.61 6.89 0.69
N ALA A 56 14.51 8.09 0.14
CA ALA A 56 15.15 8.45 -1.13
C ALA A 56 16.67 8.48 -1.02
N LEU A 57 17.23 8.93 0.12
CA LEU A 57 18.66 8.91 0.40
C LEU A 57 19.21 7.47 0.42
N LEU A 58 18.55 6.55 1.12
CA LEU A 58 18.94 5.15 1.16
C LEU A 58 19.02 4.53 -0.24
N LYS A 59 18.01 4.76 -1.08
CA LYS A 59 18.01 4.30 -2.48
C LYS A 59 19.12 4.93 -3.33
N CYS A 60 19.45 6.19 -3.06
CA CYS A 60 20.55 6.90 -3.71
C CYS A 60 21.91 6.28 -3.30
N LEU A 61 22.07 5.94 -2.01
CA LEU A 61 23.27 5.30 -1.48
C LEU A 61 23.48 3.90 -2.03
N ASP A 62 22.43 3.10 -2.22
CA ASP A 62 22.52 1.79 -2.88
C ASP A 62 23.18 1.92 -4.26
N THR A 63 22.77 2.92 -5.05
CA THR A 63 23.37 3.17 -6.37
C THR A 63 24.83 3.59 -6.27
N LEU A 64 25.14 4.53 -5.37
CA LEU A 64 26.52 5.01 -5.17
C LEU A 64 27.46 3.92 -4.66
N CYS A 65 27.00 3.10 -3.71
CA CYS A 65 27.77 2.00 -3.16
C CYS A 65 28.03 0.90 -4.19
N SER A 66 27.05 0.59 -5.04
CA SER A 66 27.21 -0.40 -6.12
C SER A 66 28.24 0.03 -7.19
N GLN A 67 28.51 1.32 -7.31
CA GLN A 67 29.46 1.92 -8.27
C GLN A 67 30.71 2.51 -7.60
N ARG A 68 30.99 2.13 -6.34
CA ARG A 68 32.06 2.71 -5.50
C ARG A 68 33.43 2.68 -6.16
N ASP A 69 33.75 1.64 -6.90
CA ASP A 69 35.07 1.48 -7.55
C ASP A 69 35.31 2.47 -8.69
N MET A 70 34.24 3.02 -9.26
CA MET A 70 34.28 4.02 -10.32
C MET A 70 34.45 5.46 -9.81
N LEU A 71 34.31 5.69 -8.50
CA LEU A 71 34.41 7.01 -7.89
C LEU A 71 35.85 7.43 -7.72
N ASP A 72 36.16 8.71 -7.99
CA ASP A 72 37.45 9.32 -7.64
C ASP A 72 37.58 9.57 -6.12
N ALA A 73 38.74 10.07 -5.70
CA ALA A 73 39.02 10.32 -4.29
C ALA A 73 38.07 11.36 -3.66
N SER A 74 37.71 12.43 -4.41
CA SER A 74 36.80 13.47 -3.94
C SER A 74 35.37 12.93 -3.81
N GLN A 75 34.91 12.15 -4.79
CA GLN A 75 33.61 11.51 -4.77
C GLN A 75 33.50 10.47 -3.66
N LYS A 76 34.56 9.69 -3.39
CA LYS A 76 34.62 8.75 -2.26
C LYS A 76 34.53 9.46 -0.91
N ALA A 77 35.15 10.62 -0.75
CA ALA A 77 35.04 11.43 0.46
C ALA A 77 33.61 11.93 0.69
N ARG A 78 32.92 12.38 -0.36
CA ARG A 78 31.50 12.77 -0.31
C ARG A 78 30.59 11.59 0.02
N LEU A 79 30.83 10.43 -0.58
CA LEU A 79 30.09 9.20 -0.25
C LEU A 79 30.28 8.82 1.21
N ALA A 80 31.49 8.90 1.75
CA ALA A 80 31.76 8.62 3.16
C ALA A 80 30.94 9.55 4.09
N TRP A 81 30.89 10.85 3.79
CA TRP A 81 30.07 11.79 4.53
C TRP A 81 28.57 11.45 4.47
N LEU A 82 28.07 11.03 3.29
CA LEU A 82 26.67 10.59 3.13
C LEU A 82 26.32 9.34 3.95
N LEU A 83 27.25 8.39 4.03
CA LEU A 83 27.07 7.18 4.85
C LEU A 83 27.06 7.51 6.35
N GLU A 84 27.87 8.47 6.80
CA GLU A 84 27.81 8.95 8.18
C GLU A 84 26.51 9.70 8.48
N ALA A 85 26.01 10.49 7.55
CA ALA A 85 24.73 11.16 7.67
C ALA A 85 23.57 10.15 7.73
N GLU A 86 23.58 9.14 6.85
CA GLU A 86 22.61 8.06 6.84
C GLU A 86 22.54 7.33 8.18
N ALA A 87 23.68 6.93 8.75
CA ALA A 87 23.75 6.23 10.03
C ALA A 87 23.10 7.06 11.17
N ARG A 88 23.37 8.37 11.23
CA ARG A 88 22.75 9.27 12.22
C ARG A 88 21.22 9.39 12.02
N LEU A 89 20.75 9.48 10.77
CA LEU A 89 19.35 9.62 10.44
C LEU A 89 18.55 8.35 10.71
N VAL A 90 19.14 7.20 10.43
CA VAL A 90 18.55 5.88 10.74
C VAL A 90 18.41 5.70 12.26
N GLU A 91 19.44 6.04 13.03
CA GLU A 91 19.37 5.98 14.50
C GLU A 91 18.35 6.96 15.07
N ALA A 92 18.25 8.17 14.51
CA ALA A 92 17.23 9.14 14.91
C ALA A 92 15.79 8.63 14.61
N ALA A 93 15.59 7.96 13.49
CA ALA A 93 14.30 7.34 13.14
C ALA A 93 13.93 6.24 14.14
N ARG A 94 14.88 5.41 14.54
CA ARG A 94 14.69 4.34 15.55
C ARG A 94 14.29 4.90 16.93
N ILE A 95 14.92 5.97 17.37
CA ILE A 95 14.63 6.61 18.67
C ILE A 95 13.24 7.25 18.66
N SER A 96 12.86 7.90 17.56
CA SER A 96 11.53 8.54 17.42
C SER A 96 10.39 7.54 17.59
N GLN A 97 10.57 6.32 17.14
CA GLN A 97 9.59 5.26 17.22
C GLN A 97 9.33 4.76 18.63
N ALA A 98 10.36 4.63 19.48
CA ALA A 98 10.24 4.11 20.85
C ALA A 98 9.34 4.98 21.75
N SER A 99 9.03 6.22 21.37
CA SER A 99 8.20 7.15 22.15
C SER A 99 6.75 7.27 21.71
N ALA A 100 6.34 6.60 20.62
CA ALA A 100 5.07 6.86 19.94
C ALA A 100 3.99 5.78 20.08
N ALA A 101 4.21 4.71 20.86
CA ALA A 101 3.24 3.63 21.03
C ALA A 101 1.90 4.14 21.60
N ALA A 102 0.89 4.28 20.74
CA ALA A 102 -0.47 4.64 21.13
C ALA A 102 -1.26 3.37 21.41
N HIS A 103 -1.96 3.32 22.55
CA HIS A 103 -2.95 2.28 22.80
C HIS A 103 -4.11 2.42 21.80
N ILE A 104 -4.48 1.34 21.14
CA ILE A 104 -5.58 1.28 20.17
C ILE A 104 -6.49 0.13 20.59
N ASP A 105 -7.75 0.46 20.85
CA ASP A 105 -8.75 -0.55 21.19
C ASP A 105 -9.09 -1.40 19.96
N PRO A 106 -9.14 -2.73 20.08
CA PRO A 106 -9.56 -3.59 18.99
C PRO A 106 -11.01 -3.29 18.57
N PRO A 107 -11.33 -3.33 17.27
CA PRO A 107 -12.68 -3.09 16.80
C PRO A 107 -13.59 -4.28 17.14
N ALA A 108 -14.85 -4.00 17.42
CA ALA A 108 -15.87 -5.06 17.49
C ALA A 108 -16.19 -5.57 16.09
N LEU A 109 -16.19 -6.89 15.90
CA LEU A 109 -16.61 -7.52 14.65
C LEU A 109 -18.10 -7.23 14.39
N PRO A 110 -18.49 -6.93 13.13
CA PRO A 110 -19.91 -6.73 12.78
C PRO A 110 -20.68 -8.06 12.89
N GLY A 111 -22.00 -7.96 13.06
CA GLY A 111 -22.91 -9.08 12.90
C GLY A 111 -23.17 -9.45 11.44
N ASP A 112 -24.27 -10.14 11.17
CA ASP A 112 -24.71 -10.49 9.81
C ASP A 112 -24.95 -9.24 8.96
N LEU A 113 -24.27 -9.17 7.80
CA LEU A 113 -24.32 -8.03 6.88
C LEU A 113 -25.52 -8.07 5.92
N GLY A 114 -25.98 -9.25 5.53
CA GLY A 114 -27.09 -9.45 4.60
C GLY A 114 -26.76 -9.16 3.12
N ALA A 115 -27.78 -8.84 2.33
CA ALA A 115 -27.67 -8.76 0.88
C ALA A 115 -27.45 -7.33 0.35
N PHE A 116 -26.52 -7.21 -0.60
CA PHE A 116 -26.14 -5.96 -1.30
C PHE A 116 -26.26 -6.15 -2.83
N PRO A 117 -27.47 -6.24 -3.41
CA PRO A 117 -27.63 -6.54 -4.83
C PRO A 117 -27.10 -5.44 -5.76
N HIS A 118 -26.90 -4.21 -5.25
CA HIS A 118 -26.36 -3.08 -6.00
C HIS A 118 -24.87 -2.83 -5.73
N VAL A 119 -24.18 -3.77 -5.10
CA VAL A 119 -22.73 -3.72 -4.85
C VAL A 119 -22.07 -4.84 -5.61
N ALA A 120 -20.97 -4.55 -6.29
CA ALA A 120 -20.11 -5.55 -6.90
C ALA A 120 -18.75 -5.62 -6.21
N LEU A 121 -18.00 -6.70 -6.45
CA LEU A 121 -16.61 -6.86 -6.06
C LEU A 121 -15.75 -7.01 -7.32
N LEU A 122 -14.74 -6.16 -7.49
CA LEU A 122 -13.65 -6.34 -8.45
C LEU A 122 -12.41 -6.82 -7.68
N ALA A 123 -12.03 -8.06 -7.90
CA ALA A 123 -10.96 -8.73 -7.17
C ALA A 123 -9.89 -9.28 -8.12
N ALA A 124 -8.69 -8.70 -8.12
CA ALA A 124 -7.52 -9.39 -8.65
C ALA A 124 -7.16 -10.57 -7.74
N ASP A 125 -6.68 -11.70 -8.26
CA ASP A 125 -6.30 -12.86 -7.44
C ASP A 125 -5.04 -12.53 -6.60
N THR A 126 -5.25 -11.98 -5.42
CA THR A 126 -4.22 -11.57 -4.45
C THR A 126 -4.64 -11.99 -3.02
N MET A 127 -3.68 -12.03 -2.09
CA MET A 127 -3.95 -12.31 -0.67
C MET A 127 -4.99 -11.35 -0.08
N ARG A 128 -4.89 -10.06 -0.38
CA ARG A 128 -5.87 -9.04 0.05
C ARG A 128 -7.28 -9.33 -0.46
N SER A 129 -7.42 -9.72 -1.72
CA SER A 129 -8.73 -10.05 -2.29
C SER A 129 -9.35 -11.29 -1.63
N ARG A 130 -8.52 -12.29 -1.28
CA ARG A 130 -8.95 -13.45 -0.50
C ARG A 130 -9.43 -13.04 0.88
N GLY A 131 -8.70 -12.15 1.56
CA GLY A 131 -9.12 -11.56 2.83
C GLY A 131 -10.49 -10.88 2.73
N TYR A 132 -10.70 -10.00 1.73
CA TYR A 132 -11.98 -9.33 1.53
C TYR A 132 -13.13 -10.30 1.29
N ALA A 133 -12.94 -11.25 0.37
CA ALA A 133 -13.98 -12.22 0.04
C ALA A 133 -14.37 -13.06 1.25
N GLN A 134 -13.40 -13.60 1.98
CA GLN A 134 -13.65 -14.42 3.16
C GLN A 134 -14.30 -13.63 4.30
N ALA A 135 -13.82 -12.42 4.56
CA ALA A 135 -14.41 -11.56 5.59
C ALA A 135 -15.88 -11.24 5.28
N LEU A 136 -16.21 -10.86 4.06
CA LEU A 136 -17.59 -10.62 3.64
C LEU A 136 -18.46 -11.88 3.76
N ALA A 137 -17.97 -13.04 3.26
CA ALA A 137 -18.71 -14.30 3.29
C ALA A 137 -18.94 -14.79 4.73
N ALA A 138 -17.92 -14.70 5.60
CA ALA A 138 -18.03 -15.10 7.01
C ALA A 138 -19.05 -14.26 7.79
N HIS A 139 -19.32 -13.02 7.34
CA HIS A 139 -20.32 -12.14 7.93
C HIS A 139 -21.63 -12.10 7.11
N GLY A 140 -21.93 -13.14 6.34
CA GLY A 140 -23.22 -13.33 5.67
C GLY A 140 -23.51 -12.36 4.52
N ALA A 141 -22.49 -11.64 3.99
CA ALA A 141 -22.72 -10.73 2.88
C ALA A 141 -22.99 -11.49 1.58
N THR A 142 -23.95 -10.99 0.79
CA THR A 142 -24.12 -11.38 -0.62
C THR A 142 -24.11 -10.14 -1.51
N LEU A 143 -23.48 -10.26 -2.68
CA LEU A 143 -23.24 -9.16 -3.62
C LEU A 143 -23.97 -9.39 -4.95
N GLY A 144 -24.25 -8.31 -5.69
CA GLY A 144 -24.89 -8.40 -6.99
C GLY A 144 -24.00 -9.06 -8.05
N ARG A 145 -22.68 -8.87 -8.00
CA ARG A 145 -21.72 -9.48 -8.92
C ARG A 145 -20.33 -9.55 -8.30
N VAL A 146 -19.56 -10.58 -8.70
CA VAL A 146 -18.11 -10.64 -8.44
C VAL A 146 -17.35 -10.78 -9.76
N VAL A 147 -16.36 -9.91 -10.00
CA VAL A 147 -15.45 -9.99 -11.13
C VAL A 147 -14.05 -10.34 -10.60
N ILE A 148 -13.55 -11.50 -10.98
CA ILE A 148 -12.22 -11.98 -10.63
C ILE A 148 -11.28 -11.75 -11.80
N VAL A 149 -10.16 -11.06 -11.56
CA VAL A 149 -9.11 -10.86 -12.57
C VAL A 149 -7.92 -11.74 -12.24
N LYS A 150 -7.56 -12.63 -13.16
CA LYS A 150 -6.43 -13.55 -13.05
C LYS A 150 -5.32 -13.25 -14.06
N MET A 151 -4.11 -13.66 -13.71
CA MET A 151 -3.01 -13.69 -14.64
C MET A 151 -3.24 -14.78 -15.71
N PRO A 152 -2.94 -14.51 -16.99
CA PRO A 152 -2.98 -15.52 -18.03
C PRO A 152 -2.07 -16.70 -17.70
N GLY A 153 -2.53 -17.92 -18.06
CA GLY A 153 -1.72 -19.14 -17.89
C GLY A 153 -1.56 -19.60 -16.44
N GLY A 154 -2.36 -19.08 -15.50
CA GLY A 154 -2.32 -19.52 -14.08
C GLY A 154 -1.11 -19.01 -13.30
N ALA A 155 -0.36 -18.04 -13.85
CA ALA A 155 0.66 -17.36 -13.07
C ALA A 155 0.02 -16.66 -11.87
N GLN A 156 0.62 -16.78 -10.69
CA GLN A 156 0.13 -16.12 -9.49
C GLN A 156 1.05 -14.95 -9.14
N ARG A 157 0.46 -13.78 -8.85
CA ARG A 157 1.12 -12.65 -8.21
C ARG A 157 0.86 -12.64 -6.70
N LEU A 158 0.69 -13.82 -6.15
CA LEU A 158 0.58 -14.00 -4.70
C LEU A 158 1.98 -13.79 -4.13
N GLY A 159 2.11 -12.84 -3.21
CA GLY A 159 3.31 -12.78 -2.39
C GLY A 159 3.42 -14.09 -1.59
N GLN A 160 4.60 -14.65 -1.48
CA GLN A 160 4.83 -15.76 -0.58
C GLN A 160 5.03 -15.19 0.82
N SER A 161 4.17 -15.60 1.75
CA SER A 161 4.44 -15.48 3.17
C SER A 161 4.95 -16.85 3.63
N ASP A 162 6.20 -16.91 4.06
CA ASP A 162 6.77 -18.10 4.69
C ASP A 162 6.37 -18.22 6.18
N ALA A 163 5.64 -17.22 6.71
CA ALA A 163 5.20 -17.18 8.09
C ALA A 163 3.79 -17.73 8.21
N ALA A 164 3.64 -18.87 8.86
CA ALA A 164 2.34 -19.33 9.36
C ALA A 164 1.79 -18.29 10.36
N PRO A 165 0.46 -18.04 10.38
CA PRO A 165 -0.14 -17.16 11.39
C PRO A 165 0.13 -17.74 12.78
N SER A 166 0.87 -17.00 13.60
CA SER A 166 1.46 -17.57 14.82
C SER A 166 0.69 -17.29 16.09
N SER A 167 -0.52 -16.70 16.10
CA SER A 167 -1.20 -16.57 17.39
C SER A 167 -2.72 -16.69 17.35
N ALA A 168 -3.22 -17.54 18.26
CA ALA A 168 -4.64 -17.62 18.60
C ALA A 168 -5.18 -16.30 19.16
N ASP A 169 -4.35 -15.51 19.83
CA ASP A 169 -4.74 -14.27 20.52
C ASP A 169 -5.25 -13.18 19.57
N TRP A 170 -4.80 -13.20 18.31
CA TRP A 170 -5.18 -12.19 17.31
C TRP A 170 -6.53 -12.48 16.64
N GLN A 171 -6.95 -13.76 16.60
CA GLN A 171 -8.22 -14.18 15.98
C GLN A 171 -9.45 -13.71 16.78
N ASP A 172 -9.30 -13.41 18.06
CA ASP A 172 -10.40 -12.92 18.89
C ASP A 172 -10.69 -11.41 18.63
N GLU A 173 -9.74 -10.69 18.05
CA GLU A 173 -9.85 -9.25 17.79
C GLU A 173 -10.31 -8.93 16.37
N TYR A 174 -9.90 -9.73 15.38
CA TYR A 174 -10.13 -9.51 13.96
C TYR A 174 -10.54 -10.80 13.25
N PHE A 175 -11.23 -10.65 12.14
CA PHE A 175 -11.38 -11.75 11.20
C PHE A 175 -10.04 -12.04 10.51
N VAL A 176 -9.46 -13.19 10.74
CA VAL A 176 -8.22 -13.67 10.13
C VAL A 176 -8.54 -14.61 8.98
N PRO A 177 -8.23 -14.24 7.71
CA PRO A 177 -8.51 -15.10 6.57
C PRO A 177 -7.55 -16.27 6.49
N ASP A 178 -8.01 -17.39 5.95
CA ASP A 178 -7.16 -18.46 5.44
C ASP A 178 -6.72 -18.12 4.02
N LEU A 179 -5.50 -17.59 3.87
CA LEU A 179 -5.00 -17.14 2.58
C LEU A 179 -4.67 -18.28 1.59
N ASP A 180 -4.70 -19.53 2.01
CA ASP A 180 -4.53 -20.70 1.14
C ASP A 180 -5.82 -21.06 0.38
N ILE A 181 -6.99 -20.63 0.88
CA ILE A 181 -8.26 -20.85 0.17
C ILE A 181 -8.29 -20.04 -1.14
N PRO A 182 -8.51 -20.68 -2.29
CA PRO A 182 -8.61 -20.00 -3.57
C PRO A 182 -9.71 -18.93 -3.60
N LEU A 183 -9.43 -17.76 -4.17
CA LEU A 183 -10.38 -16.66 -4.25
C LEU A 183 -11.72 -17.06 -4.87
N GLU A 184 -11.71 -17.85 -5.95
CA GLU A 184 -12.93 -18.30 -6.64
C GLU A 184 -13.84 -19.15 -5.76
N GLU A 185 -13.29 -19.92 -4.85
CA GLU A 185 -14.06 -20.75 -3.96
C GLU A 185 -14.93 -19.91 -3.04
N THR A 186 -14.34 -18.91 -2.41
CA THR A 186 -15.05 -17.98 -1.53
C THR A 186 -16.03 -17.08 -2.30
N CYS A 187 -15.64 -16.62 -3.50
CA CYS A 187 -16.49 -15.74 -4.31
C CYS A 187 -17.83 -16.36 -4.71
N LYS A 188 -17.91 -17.68 -4.82
CA LYS A 188 -19.18 -18.41 -5.07
C LYS A 188 -20.18 -18.30 -3.91
N ALA A 189 -19.69 -18.07 -2.70
CA ALA A 189 -20.56 -17.81 -1.55
C ALA A 189 -21.06 -16.37 -1.52
N LEU A 190 -20.38 -15.44 -2.20
CA LEU A 190 -20.74 -14.03 -2.23
C LEU A 190 -21.75 -13.67 -3.32
N SER A 191 -21.78 -14.42 -4.44
CA SER A 191 -22.67 -14.06 -5.56
C SER A 191 -22.93 -15.28 -6.45
N ASP A 192 -24.14 -15.38 -7.00
CA ASP A 192 -24.47 -16.30 -8.08
C ASP A 192 -23.94 -15.81 -9.45
N ASP A 193 -23.55 -14.53 -9.55
CA ASP A 193 -23.01 -13.90 -10.77
C ASP A 193 -21.50 -13.64 -10.59
N VAL A 194 -20.69 -14.70 -10.80
CA VAL A 194 -19.22 -14.65 -10.72
C VAL A 194 -18.62 -14.72 -12.12
N VAL A 195 -17.89 -13.69 -12.52
CA VAL A 195 -17.21 -13.57 -13.81
C VAL A 195 -15.69 -13.65 -13.58
N THR A 196 -15.00 -14.55 -14.29
CA THR A 196 -13.53 -14.65 -14.24
C THR A 196 -12.92 -14.17 -15.55
N LEU A 197 -12.04 -13.19 -15.47
CA LEU A 197 -11.31 -12.60 -16.58
C LEU A 197 -9.81 -12.97 -16.51
N GLN A 198 -9.27 -13.50 -17.59
CA GLN A 198 -7.85 -13.93 -17.72
C GLN A 198 -6.99 -12.82 -18.35
N THR A 199 -7.16 -11.58 -17.91
CA THR A 199 -6.54 -10.41 -18.55
C THR A 199 -5.18 -10.04 -17.98
N GLY A 200 -4.85 -10.49 -16.77
CA GLY A 200 -3.61 -10.15 -16.08
C GLY A 200 -3.49 -8.68 -15.65
N THR A 201 -4.50 -7.88 -15.91
CA THR A 201 -4.58 -6.47 -15.54
C THR A 201 -6.02 -6.07 -15.26
N ILE A 202 -6.22 -5.22 -14.25
CA ILE A 202 -7.53 -4.62 -13.96
C ILE A 202 -7.91 -3.53 -14.97
N ASN A 203 -6.98 -3.12 -15.83
CA ASN A 203 -7.19 -2.07 -16.83
C ASN A 203 -7.63 -2.61 -18.19
N ALA A 204 -7.92 -3.89 -18.30
CA ALA A 204 -8.46 -4.45 -19.55
C ALA A 204 -9.90 -3.90 -19.81
N PRO A 205 -10.28 -3.61 -21.08
CA PRO A 205 -11.62 -3.12 -21.43
C PRO A 205 -12.75 -4.01 -20.93
N ASP A 206 -12.52 -5.32 -20.86
CA ASP A 206 -13.47 -6.33 -20.38
C ASP A 206 -13.87 -6.09 -18.91
N VAL A 207 -12.96 -5.54 -18.09
CA VAL A 207 -13.23 -5.21 -16.69
C VAL A 207 -14.29 -4.11 -16.57
N ALA A 208 -14.11 -3.02 -17.31
CA ALA A 208 -15.09 -1.92 -17.32
C ALA A 208 -16.44 -2.39 -17.91
N THR A 209 -16.40 -3.28 -18.90
CA THR A 209 -17.62 -3.87 -19.49
C THR A 209 -18.36 -4.77 -18.50
N ALA A 210 -17.64 -5.50 -17.66
CA ALA A 210 -18.24 -6.36 -16.64
C ALA A 210 -18.84 -5.58 -15.47
N LEU A 211 -18.46 -4.30 -15.27
CA LEU A 211 -18.86 -3.46 -14.14
C LEU A 211 -19.39 -2.08 -14.60
N PRO A 212 -20.42 -2.03 -15.47
CA PRO A 212 -20.89 -0.76 -16.02
C PRO A 212 -21.43 0.18 -14.93
N ALA A 213 -21.23 1.48 -15.15
CA ALA A 213 -21.51 2.54 -14.17
C ALA A 213 -22.97 2.62 -13.71
N ASP A 214 -23.89 2.16 -14.53
CA ASP A 214 -25.35 2.20 -14.27
C ASP A 214 -25.90 0.92 -13.61
N ALA A 215 -25.10 -0.15 -13.52
CA ALA A 215 -25.55 -1.43 -12.96
C ALA A 215 -25.39 -1.51 -11.43
N PHE A 216 -24.41 -0.80 -10.86
CA PHE A 216 -24.06 -0.89 -9.45
C PHE A 216 -23.97 0.50 -8.81
N GLY A 217 -24.30 0.61 -7.54
CA GLY A 217 -24.10 1.82 -6.76
C GLY A 217 -22.62 2.10 -6.52
N PHE A 218 -21.84 1.04 -6.27
CA PHE A 218 -20.38 1.08 -6.20
C PHE A 218 -19.79 -0.33 -6.35
N VAL A 219 -18.47 -0.38 -6.52
CA VAL A 219 -17.69 -1.61 -6.64
C VAL A 219 -16.64 -1.64 -5.54
N ILE A 220 -16.62 -2.67 -4.70
CA ILE A 220 -15.52 -2.94 -3.77
C ILE A 220 -14.31 -3.32 -4.62
N TYR A 221 -13.19 -2.60 -4.45
CA TYR A 221 -12.01 -2.74 -5.30
C TYR A 221 -10.82 -3.35 -4.56
N SER A 222 -10.27 -4.43 -5.10
CA SER A 222 -9.02 -5.04 -4.67
C SER A 222 -8.18 -5.46 -5.89
N GLY A 223 -7.33 -4.56 -6.37
CA GLY A 223 -6.46 -4.77 -7.54
C GLY A 223 -5.13 -5.43 -7.23
N PHE A 224 -4.31 -5.61 -8.25
CA PHE A 224 -2.92 -6.06 -8.09
C PHE A 224 -2.07 -4.98 -7.39
N GLY A 225 -1.10 -5.42 -6.58
CA GLY A 225 -0.15 -4.51 -5.94
C GLY A 225 0.68 -3.75 -6.97
N GLY A 226 0.78 -2.41 -6.81
CA GLY A 226 1.54 -1.53 -7.70
C GLY A 226 0.86 -1.20 -9.03
N GLU A 227 -0.33 -1.73 -9.30
CA GLU A 227 -1.12 -1.39 -10.49
C GLU A 227 -2.09 -0.25 -10.18
N LEU A 228 -1.96 0.86 -10.91
CA LEU A 228 -2.90 1.97 -10.83
C LEU A 228 -4.13 1.71 -11.71
N VAL A 229 -5.29 2.12 -11.24
CA VAL A 229 -6.52 2.05 -12.04
C VAL A 229 -6.46 3.10 -13.14
N GLY A 230 -6.59 2.64 -14.38
CA GLY A 230 -6.58 3.50 -15.55
C GLY A 230 -7.85 4.34 -15.67
N ARG A 231 -7.73 5.43 -16.41
CA ARG A 231 -8.81 6.40 -16.62
C ARG A 231 -10.08 5.75 -17.21
N GLU A 232 -9.91 4.83 -18.15
CA GLU A 232 -11.04 4.16 -18.79
C GLU A 232 -11.89 3.38 -17.78
N VAL A 233 -11.26 2.64 -16.87
CA VAL A 233 -11.97 1.89 -15.82
C VAL A 233 -12.63 2.86 -14.84
N LEU A 234 -11.93 3.92 -14.41
CA LEU A 234 -12.49 4.92 -13.49
C LEU A 234 -13.72 5.65 -14.05
N GLU A 235 -13.75 5.91 -15.36
CA GLU A 235 -14.84 6.67 -16.01
C GLU A 235 -16.03 5.78 -16.43
N ARG A 236 -15.80 4.50 -16.71
CA ARG A 236 -16.81 3.59 -17.28
C ARG A 236 -17.42 2.62 -16.27
N SER A 237 -16.75 2.38 -15.14
CA SER A 237 -17.29 1.55 -14.06
C SER A 237 -18.05 2.38 -13.02
N ALA A 238 -18.87 1.71 -12.21
CA ALA A 238 -19.39 2.31 -10.99
C ALA A 238 -18.24 2.73 -10.05
N PRO A 239 -18.45 3.69 -9.13
CA PRO A 239 -17.41 4.19 -8.24
C PRO A 239 -16.67 3.07 -7.51
N LEU A 240 -15.34 3.11 -7.53
CA LEU A 240 -14.48 2.06 -6.94
C LEU A 240 -14.16 2.38 -5.49
N LEU A 241 -14.70 1.60 -4.55
CA LEU A 241 -14.43 1.69 -3.13
C LEU A 241 -13.14 0.91 -2.80
N HIS A 242 -12.11 1.61 -2.37
CA HIS A 242 -10.80 1.07 -2.04
C HIS A 242 -10.45 1.23 -0.57
N MET A 243 -9.94 0.17 0.04
CA MET A 243 -9.34 0.22 1.37
C MET A 243 -7.85 0.51 1.21
N HIS A 244 -7.45 1.76 1.41
CA HIS A 244 -6.06 2.19 1.38
C HIS A 244 -5.38 1.89 2.72
N ALA A 245 -4.17 1.30 2.70
CA ALA A 245 -3.39 1.03 3.90
C ALA A 245 -2.58 2.26 4.33
N GLY A 246 -3.26 3.27 4.80
CA GLY A 246 -2.69 4.52 5.29
C GLY A 246 -3.76 5.40 5.92
N TRP A 247 -3.39 6.17 6.94
CA TRP A 247 -4.25 7.20 7.52
C TRP A 247 -4.24 8.44 6.62
N LEU A 248 -5.27 8.58 5.77
CA LEU A 248 -5.40 9.71 4.85
C LEU A 248 -5.91 10.97 5.57
N PRO A 249 -5.46 12.16 5.16
CA PRO A 249 -4.60 12.45 4.02
C PRO A 249 -3.10 12.31 4.29
N ASP A 250 -2.67 11.99 5.52
CA ASP A 250 -1.27 12.07 5.97
C ASP A 250 -0.35 11.09 5.24
N TYR A 251 -0.85 9.90 4.89
CA TYR A 251 -0.08 8.81 4.31
C TYR A 251 -0.68 8.34 2.98
N ARG A 252 -0.35 8.99 1.87
CA ARG A 252 -0.71 8.58 0.49
C ARG A 252 0.39 7.75 -0.14
N GLY A 253 0.08 6.89 -1.09
CA GLY A 253 1.05 6.15 -1.90
C GLY A 253 1.26 4.71 -1.45
N SER A 254 2.50 4.24 -1.45
CA SER A 254 2.82 2.83 -1.27
C SER A 254 3.52 2.55 0.06
N THR A 255 3.30 1.35 0.62
CA THR A 255 3.91 0.85 1.87
C THR A 255 3.76 1.81 3.05
N THR A 256 2.67 2.55 3.05
CA THR A 256 2.37 3.62 4.00
C THR A 256 2.19 3.13 5.43
N THR A 257 1.83 1.86 5.62
CA THR A 257 1.78 1.18 6.91
C THR A 257 3.09 1.24 7.68
N PHE A 258 4.22 0.96 7.02
CA PHE A 258 5.53 1.02 7.66
C PHE A 258 5.96 2.44 8.00
N TYR A 259 5.60 3.43 7.17
CA TYR A 259 5.89 4.84 7.46
C TYR A 259 5.06 5.37 8.62
N SER A 260 3.78 5.00 8.71
CA SER A 260 2.93 5.37 9.86
C SER A 260 3.39 4.65 11.13
N TRP A 261 3.84 3.40 11.02
CA TRP A 261 4.44 2.69 12.14
C TRP A 261 5.70 3.39 12.65
N LEU A 262 6.64 3.74 11.77
CA LEU A 262 7.87 4.46 12.13
C LEU A 262 7.59 5.84 12.76
N ARG A 263 6.55 6.53 12.32
CA ARG A 263 6.27 7.90 12.76
C ARG A 263 5.27 7.98 13.90
N ASP A 264 4.20 7.21 13.82
CA ASP A 264 3.04 7.32 14.72
C ASP A 264 2.95 6.14 15.71
N GLY A 265 3.78 5.12 15.59
CA GLY A 265 3.71 3.89 16.38
C GLY A 265 2.44 3.06 16.10
N ALA A 266 1.73 3.34 15.02
CA ALA A 266 0.46 2.72 14.68
C ALA A 266 0.28 2.58 13.16
N TYR A 267 -0.54 1.61 12.75
CA TYR A 267 -1.01 1.50 11.39
C TYR A 267 -2.29 2.31 11.19
N GLY A 268 -2.56 2.73 9.95
CA GLY A 268 -3.82 3.32 9.56
C GLY A 268 -4.40 2.64 8.34
N ALA A 269 -5.72 2.63 8.23
CA ALA A 269 -6.40 2.32 6.98
C ALA A 269 -7.50 3.34 6.72
N SER A 270 -7.76 3.61 5.44
CA SER A 270 -8.75 4.58 4.98
C SER A 270 -9.58 4.00 3.84
N ALA A 271 -10.91 4.03 3.99
CA ALA A 271 -11.85 3.69 2.93
C ALA A 271 -12.07 4.92 2.06
N ILE A 272 -11.81 4.82 0.77
CA ILE A 272 -11.94 5.92 -0.19
C ILE A 272 -12.61 5.47 -1.47
N PHE A 273 -13.31 6.38 -2.15
CA PHE A 273 -13.54 6.21 -3.58
C PHE A 273 -12.29 6.60 -4.36
N LEU A 274 -11.87 5.75 -5.30
CA LEU A 274 -10.72 6.06 -6.15
C LEU A 274 -10.98 7.29 -7.03
N SER A 275 -9.95 8.05 -7.28
CA SER A 275 -9.91 9.19 -8.19
C SER A 275 -8.71 9.10 -9.13
N ALA A 276 -8.58 10.03 -10.07
CA ALA A 276 -7.44 10.09 -10.98
C ALA A 276 -6.11 10.38 -10.28
N GLU A 277 -6.14 11.04 -9.12
CA GLU A 277 -4.98 11.29 -8.30
C GLU A 277 -4.80 10.19 -7.25
N ILE A 278 -3.54 9.80 -7.01
CA ILE A 278 -3.20 8.71 -6.09
C ILE A 278 -3.69 9.04 -4.67
N ASP A 279 -4.60 8.21 -4.16
CA ASP A 279 -5.16 8.25 -2.81
C ASP A 279 -5.74 9.61 -2.38
N GLN A 280 -6.23 10.40 -3.35
CA GLN A 280 -6.84 11.70 -3.12
C GLN A 280 -8.37 11.71 -3.23
N GLY A 281 -8.97 10.56 -3.39
CA GLY A 281 -10.43 10.43 -3.42
C GLY A 281 -11.09 10.80 -2.10
N VAL A 282 -12.42 10.87 -2.10
CA VAL A 282 -13.19 11.16 -0.88
C VAL A 282 -13.06 10.03 0.14
N ILE A 283 -12.90 10.37 1.41
CA ILE A 283 -12.75 9.42 2.51
C ILE A 283 -14.13 9.13 3.09
N LEU A 284 -14.47 7.84 3.22
CA LEU A 284 -15.70 7.34 3.83
C LEU A 284 -15.49 6.87 5.28
N GLY A 285 -14.28 6.50 5.64
CA GLY A 285 -13.96 6.03 6.97
C GLY A 285 -12.46 5.82 7.15
N ARG A 286 -12.03 5.83 8.41
CA ARG A 286 -10.62 5.58 8.78
C ARG A 286 -10.58 4.82 10.09
N LYS A 287 -9.61 3.89 10.21
CA LYS A 287 -9.32 3.20 11.46
C LYS A 287 -7.81 3.19 11.70
N ARG A 288 -7.42 3.28 12.97
CA ARG A 288 -6.04 3.02 13.41
C ARG A 288 -5.96 1.63 14.00
N TYR A 289 -4.79 1.02 13.86
CA TYR A 289 -4.54 -0.35 14.27
C TYR A 289 -3.17 -0.43 14.94
N PRO A 290 -2.99 -1.36 15.88
CA PRO A 290 -1.68 -1.64 16.44
C PRO A 290 -0.76 -2.20 15.34
N PRO A 291 0.56 -2.12 15.54
CA PRO A 291 1.51 -2.90 14.74
C PRO A 291 1.21 -4.40 14.82
N PRO A 292 1.65 -5.19 13.83
CA PRO A 292 1.46 -6.64 13.87
C PRO A 292 2.17 -7.25 15.08
N HIS A 293 1.58 -8.29 15.65
CA HIS A 293 2.26 -9.10 16.66
C HIS A 293 3.54 -9.73 16.08
N ALA A 294 4.50 -10.02 16.94
CA ALA A 294 5.74 -10.66 16.56
C ALA A 294 5.49 -11.96 15.77
N GLY A 295 6.17 -12.12 14.64
CA GLY A 295 6.00 -13.26 13.73
C GLY A 295 4.83 -13.20 12.77
N VAL A 296 3.96 -12.18 12.82
CA VAL A 296 2.90 -11.96 11.83
C VAL A 296 3.46 -11.24 10.61
N ASP A 297 3.19 -11.78 9.42
CA ASP A 297 3.57 -11.13 8.17
C ASP A 297 2.80 -9.83 7.95
N GLY A 298 3.54 -8.71 7.98
CA GLY A 298 2.97 -7.36 7.87
C GLY A 298 2.48 -6.99 6.47
N ASP A 299 3.05 -7.59 5.42
CA ASP A 299 2.75 -7.21 4.03
C ASP A 299 1.52 -7.93 3.47
N TYR A 300 1.32 -9.17 3.87
CA TYR A 300 0.30 -10.02 3.26
C TYR A 300 -0.84 -10.32 4.24
N LEU A 301 -0.55 -10.91 5.39
CA LEU A 301 -1.60 -11.28 6.32
C LEU A 301 -2.15 -10.08 7.08
N HIS A 302 -1.29 -9.30 7.74
CA HIS A 302 -1.74 -8.14 8.53
C HIS A 302 -2.39 -7.07 7.65
N ASP A 303 -1.83 -6.75 6.48
CA ASP A 303 -2.44 -5.83 5.50
C ASP A 303 -3.84 -6.32 5.07
N ALA A 304 -3.98 -7.61 4.79
CA ALA A 304 -5.27 -8.21 4.40
C ALA A 304 -6.31 -8.11 5.53
N VAL A 305 -5.90 -8.40 6.78
CA VAL A 305 -6.79 -8.33 7.96
C VAL A 305 -7.28 -6.91 8.21
N LEU A 306 -6.39 -5.92 8.28
CA LEU A 306 -6.77 -4.54 8.58
C LEU A 306 -7.71 -3.93 7.54
N ARG A 307 -7.43 -4.20 6.28
CA ARG A 307 -8.29 -3.71 5.19
C ARG A 307 -9.63 -4.44 5.17
N SER A 308 -9.65 -5.73 5.49
CA SER A 308 -10.91 -6.50 5.61
C SER A 308 -11.76 -5.98 6.76
N ASP A 309 -11.15 -5.69 7.91
CA ASP A 309 -11.84 -5.11 9.06
C ASP A 309 -12.44 -3.73 8.76
N LEU A 310 -11.69 -2.86 8.08
CA LEU A 310 -12.23 -1.58 7.64
C LEU A 310 -13.36 -1.75 6.64
N LEU A 311 -13.23 -2.68 5.67
CA LEU A 311 -14.30 -3.01 4.73
C LEU A 311 -15.55 -3.48 5.46
N LEU A 312 -15.43 -4.42 6.40
CA LEU A 312 -16.54 -4.88 7.22
C LEU A 312 -17.22 -3.72 7.98
N SER A 313 -16.44 -2.77 8.49
CA SER A 313 -16.98 -1.60 9.19
C SER A 313 -17.82 -0.70 8.27
N VAL A 314 -17.36 -0.47 7.02
CA VAL A 314 -18.11 0.30 6.02
C VAL A 314 -19.38 -0.44 5.60
N MET A 315 -19.29 -1.74 5.35
CA MET A 315 -20.43 -2.56 4.93
C MET A 315 -21.46 -2.73 6.07
N ALA A 316 -21.03 -2.84 7.32
CA ALA A 316 -21.91 -2.86 8.48
C ALA A 316 -22.65 -1.53 8.67
N HIS A 317 -21.99 -0.40 8.42
CA HIS A 317 -22.66 0.91 8.42
C HIS A 317 -23.74 0.96 7.33
N LEU A 318 -23.41 0.52 6.11
CA LEU A 318 -24.37 0.46 4.99
C LEU A 318 -25.56 -0.47 5.31
N ALA A 319 -25.29 -1.66 5.83
CA ALA A 319 -26.35 -2.61 6.25
C ALA A 319 -27.30 -1.99 7.28
N LYS A 320 -26.75 -1.28 8.25
CA LYS A 320 -27.51 -0.68 9.36
C LYS A 320 -28.32 0.55 8.95
N THR A 321 -27.76 1.39 8.08
CA THR A 321 -28.32 2.73 7.78
C THR A 321 -28.94 2.85 6.40
N GLY A 322 -28.67 1.91 5.49
CA GLY A 322 -29.04 1.98 4.08
C GLY A 322 -28.20 2.97 3.27
N ALA A 323 -27.17 3.59 3.86
CA ALA A 323 -26.32 4.57 3.20
C ALA A 323 -24.84 4.34 3.55
N LEU A 324 -23.93 4.75 2.67
CA LEU A 324 -22.50 4.78 2.99
C LEU A 324 -22.21 5.85 4.05
N PRO A 325 -21.08 5.71 4.80
CA PRO A 325 -20.64 6.76 5.72
C PRO A 325 -20.48 8.12 5.01
N ALA A 326 -20.57 9.20 5.79
CA ALA A 326 -20.45 10.55 5.26
C ALA A 326 -19.08 10.79 4.61
N GLU A 327 -19.11 11.41 3.43
CA GLU A 327 -17.90 11.71 2.66
C GLU A 327 -17.10 12.86 3.27
N VAL A 328 -15.79 12.67 3.39
CA VAL A 328 -14.83 13.71 3.78
C VAL A 328 -13.87 13.97 2.62
N ARG A 329 -13.91 15.18 2.08
CA ARG A 329 -13.01 15.58 0.98
C ARG A 329 -11.64 15.93 1.51
N GLN A 330 -10.60 15.40 0.85
CA GLN A 330 -9.23 15.77 1.13
C GLN A 330 -8.87 17.10 0.49
N LYS A 331 -8.09 17.93 1.17
CA LYS A 331 -7.56 19.16 0.57
C LYS A 331 -6.28 18.88 -0.22
N ALA A 332 -6.08 19.61 -1.31
CA ALA A 332 -4.98 19.39 -2.25
C ALA A 332 -3.58 19.50 -1.63
N ASN A 333 -3.43 20.27 -0.56
CA ASN A 333 -2.13 20.54 0.08
C ASN A 333 -1.96 19.81 1.43
N GLU A 334 -2.87 18.90 1.80
CA GLU A 334 -2.76 18.08 3.01
C GLU A 334 -2.06 16.77 2.71
N GLY A 335 -1.30 16.28 3.69
CA GLY A 335 -0.63 14.98 3.65
C GLY A 335 0.59 14.88 2.75
N GLU A 336 1.21 13.72 2.81
CA GLU A 336 2.44 13.41 2.07
C GLU A 336 2.24 12.18 1.18
N THR A 337 2.99 12.13 0.07
CA THR A 337 3.01 10.94 -0.80
C THR A 337 4.28 10.15 -0.54
N TYR A 338 4.09 8.90 -0.16
CA TYR A 338 5.16 7.95 0.15
C TYR A 338 5.32 6.96 -1.02
N TYR A 339 6.58 6.60 -1.28
CA TYR A 339 6.93 5.59 -2.27
C TYR A 339 7.33 4.29 -1.57
N ILE A 340 7.50 3.20 -2.33
CA ILE A 340 7.92 1.90 -1.79
C ILE A 340 9.09 2.11 -0.82
N ILE A 341 8.92 1.64 0.41
CA ILE A 341 9.87 1.81 1.50
C ILE A 341 11.17 1.04 1.23
N HIS A 342 12.29 1.63 1.60
CA HIS A 342 13.59 0.96 1.54
C HIS A 342 13.65 -0.19 2.55
N PRO A 343 14.26 -1.35 2.23
CA PRO A 343 14.33 -2.51 3.13
C PRO A 343 14.88 -2.19 4.52
N VAL A 344 15.86 -1.30 4.63
CA VAL A 344 16.42 -0.87 5.94
C VAL A 344 15.36 -0.22 6.81
N LEU A 345 14.60 0.75 6.30
CA LEU A 345 13.53 1.40 7.07
C LEU A 345 12.41 0.44 7.43
N LYS A 346 12.05 -0.46 6.50
CA LYS A 346 11.07 -1.50 6.77
C LYS A 346 11.52 -2.42 7.90
N HIS A 347 12.80 -2.83 7.88
CA HIS A 347 13.37 -3.69 8.91
C HIS A 347 13.39 -3.00 10.29
N ILE A 348 13.74 -1.71 10.34
CA ILE A 348 13.66 -0.91 11.57
C ILE A 348 12.22 -0.91 12.12
N ALA A 349 11.21 -0.73 11.26
CA ALA A 349 9.81 -0.80 11.67
C ALA A 349 9.47 -2.15 12.29
N ILE A 350 9.88 -3.25 11.66
CA ILE A 350 9.59 -4.61 12.14
C ILE A 350 10.26 -4.88 13.50
N LEU A 351 11.56 -4.59 13.61
CA LEU A 351 12.31 -4.84 14.85
C LEU A 351 11.78 -4.07 16.06
N SER A 352 11.19 -2.91 15.86
CA SER A 352 10.62 -2.14 16.98
C SER A 352 9.36 -2.75 17.57
N GLY A 353 8.67 -3.63 16.83
CA GLY A 353 7.53 -4.38 17.35
C GLY A 353 7.94 -5.61 18.15
N GLU A 354 9.19 -6.06 18.05
CA GLU A 354 9.70 -7.21 18.80
C GLU A 354 10.08 -6.83 20.25
N ASP A 355 10.35 -5.54 20.49
CA ASP A 355 10.77 -5.00 21.81
C ASP A 355 9.56 -4.43 22.60
N ALA A 356 8.36 -4.44 22.06
CA ALA A 356 7.14 -3.89 22.69
C ALA A 356 6.25 -5.02 23.24
#